data_3d76fee1e41abcdaee7d3a701086ecab
#
_entry.id   3d76fee1e41abcdaee7d3a701086ecab
#
_cell.length_a   1.000
_cell.length_b   1.000
_cell.length_c   1.000
_cell.angle_alpha   90.00
_cell.angle_beta   90.00
_cell.angle_gamma   90.00
#
_symmetry.space_group_name_H-M   'P 1'
#
loop_
_entity.id
_entity.type
_entity.pdbx_description
1 polymer ?
#
loop_
_entity_poly.entity_id
_entity_poly.type
_entity_poly.pdbx_seq_one_letter_code
_entity_poly.pdbx_strand_id
1 'polypeptide(L)'
;MCTAIKHGCLVGRNLDVYESYGEEIIVTPRSYTLALRKEQNLTKHYAIIGMGTVSRGYPLYYDAANERGLYMAGLNYVGNAKYLPPRENMTNLAPFELIPYVLGKCKTTDEAERELGRINLTDIPFSRDLGVAQLHWFIADKERTITVEPDENGINIYNNPIGVLTNNPHFPYQLFNLNNFMPLSDTTPENTFTDRIPLFAYSEGMGAIGLPGDMSSISRFVRATYHLSHSRDLPSVSSLMHLLSSVEMPNGSVKVKDFYERTEYTSLVNLSTMTYYYRAYESTGTAAVKLFSEDLDASILIRHPIISIAPCYQN
;
A
#
# COMPACT_ATOMS: atom_id res chain seq x y z
N MET A 1 7.65 -0.57 -8.20
CA MET A 1 7.54 0.45 -7.13
C MET A 1 6.12 0.50 -6.58
N CYS A 2 5.81 1.31 -5.58
CA CYS A 2 4.48 1.31 -4.97
C CYS A 2 4.23 2.61 -4.21
N THR A 3 2.95 2.96 -4.01
CA THR A 3 2.53 4.06 -3.11
C THR A 3 1.30 3.62 -2.35
N ALA A 4 1.25 3.83 -1.03
CA ALA A 4 0.08 3.61 -0.19
C ALA A 4 -0.35 4.91 0.46
N ILE A 5 -1.67 5.15 0.56
CA ILE A 5 -2.27 6.38 1.13
C ILE A 5 -3.47 6.00 2.00
N LYS A 6 -3.59 6.65 3.17
CA LYS A 6 -4.80 6.64 4.01
C LYS A 6 -5.47 8.00 4.00
N HIS A 7 -6.77 8.05 3.74
CA HIS A 7 -7.61 9.25 3.81
C HIS A 7 -8.90 8.95 4.57
N GLY A 8 -8.95 9.35 5.83
CA GLY A 8 -10.05 9.00 6.73
C GLY A 8 -10.19 7.48 6.94
N CYS A 9 -11.38 6.94 6.67
CA CYS A 9 -11.64 5.49 6.75
C CYS A 9 -11.31 4.74 5.44
N LEU A 10 -10.75 5.42 4.46
CA LEU A 10 -10.31 4.83 3.19
C LEU A 10 -8.80 4.66 3.19
N VAL A 11 -8.35 3.53 2.70
CA VAL A 11 -6.93 3.23 2.57
C VAL A 11 -6.70 2.47 1.27
N GLY A 12 -5.61 2.74 0.58
CA GLY A 12 -5.36 2.09 -0.69
C GLY A 12 -3.93 2.27 -1.20
N ARG A 13 -3.67 1.68 -2.35
CA ARG A 13 -2.33 1.70 -2.95
C ARG A 13 -2.35 1.68 -4.47
N ASN A 14 -1.21 2.10 -5.07
CA ASN A 14 -0.80 1.75 -6.42
C ASN A 14 0.20 0.59 -6.35
N LEU A 15 0.01 -0.45 -7.17
CA LEU A 15 1.02 -1.47 -7.44
C LEU A 15 1.73 -1.12 -8.74
N ASP A 16 3.00 -0.72 -8.64
CA ASP A 16 3.81 -0.37 -9.79
C ASP A 16 4.83 -1.49 -10.04
N VAL A 17 4.64 -2.22 -11.13
CA VAL A 17 5.45 -3.38 -11.54
C VAL A 17 5.61 -3.40 -13.05
N TYR A 18 6.58 -4.15 -13.54
CA TYR A 18 6.84 -4.32 -14.97
C TYR A 18 6.16 -5.55 -15.58
N GLU A 19 5.62 -6.43 -14.74
CA GLU A 19 4.97 -7.67 -15.14
C GLU A 19 3.82 -7.98 -14.19
N SER A 20 2.66 -8.37 -14.75
CA SER A 20 1.54 -8.89 -13.96
C SER A 20 1.83 -10.31 -13.49
N TYR A 21 1.50 -10.61 -12.24
CA TYR A 21 1.62 -11.94 -11.66
C TYR A 21 0.28 -12.69 -11.65
N GLY A 22 -0.71 -12.22 -12.41
CA GLY A 22 -2.07 -12.76 -12.43
C GLY A 22 -2.85 -12.37 -11.18
N GLU A 23 -2.90 -11.08 -10.91
CA GLU A 23 -3.58 -10.49 -9.75
C GLU A 23 -5.08 -10.77 -9.81
N GLU A 24 -5.66 -11.06 -8.66
CA GLU A 24 -7.08 -11.28 -8.45
C GLU A 24 -7.50 -10.80 -7.07
N ILE A 25 -8.79 -10.54 -6.88
CA ILE A 25 -9.33 -10.33 -5.53
C ILE A 25 -9.52 -11.70 -4.88
N ILE A 26 -8.93 -11.84 -3.69
CA ILE A 26 -8.98 -13.07 -2.91
C ILE A 26 -9.70 -12.77 -1.60
N VAL A 27 -10.70 -13.58 -1.29
CA VAL A 27 -11.27 -13.64 0.05
C VAL A 27 -10.79 -14.92 0.71
N THR A 28 -10.12 -14.78 1.88
CA THR A 28 -9.75 -15.88 2.75
C THR A 28 -10.77 -15.96 3.88
N PRO A 29 -11.71 -16.93 3.85
CA PRO A 29 -12.71 -17.10 4.90
C PRO A 29 -12.10 -17.54 6.23
N ARG A 30 -12.82 -17.36 7.34
CA ARG A 30 -12.37 -17.63 8.71
C ARG A 30 -11.92 -19.07 8.95
N SER A 31 -12.51 -20.02 8.23
CA SER A 31 -12.25 -21.46 8.37
C SER A 31 -11.21 -22.00 7.38
N TYR A 32 -10.69 -21.14 6.50
CA TYR A 32 -9.60 -21.52 5.60
C TYR A 32 -8.30 -21.69 6.40
N THR A 33 -7.57 -22.77 6.16
CA THR A 33 -6.31 -23.02 6.86
C THR A 33 -5.15 -22.30 6.17
N LEU A 34 -4.59 -21.29 6.83
CA LEU A 34 -3.37 -20.63 6.40
C LEU A 34 -2.15 -21.43 6.90
N ALA A 35 -1.47 -22.10 5.98
CA ALA A 35 -0.27 -22.88 6.29
C ALA A 35 0.93 -21.94 6.51
N LEU A 36 1.65 -22.10 7.62
CA LEU A 36 2.84 -21.35 7.96
C LEU A 36 4.09 -22.24 7.89
N ARG A 37 5.23 -21.68 7.48
CA ARG A 37 6.47 -22.43 7.22
C ARG A 37 7.16 -22.92 8.48
N LYS A 38 7.12 -22.12 9.54
CA LYS A 38 7.83 -22.38 10.80
C LYS A 38 6.92 -22.44 12.01
N GLU A 39 5.69 -22.02 11.86
CA GLU A 39 4.71 -21.92 12.95
C GLU A 39 3.55 -22.90 12.73
N GLN A 40 2.71 -23.03 13.75
CA GLN A 40 1.46 -23.76 13.61
C GLN A 40 0.52 -23.04 12.66
N ASN A 41 -0.15 -23.80 11.80
CA ASN A 41 -1.13 -23.25 10.85
C ASN A 41 -2.22 -22.46 11.57
N LEU A 42 -2.64 -21.34 10.97
CA LEU A 42 -3.81 -20.61 11.43
C LEU A 42 -5.08 -21.28 10.89
N THR A 43 -5.78 -22.00 11.75
CA THR A 43 -7.05 -22.68 11.43
C THR A 43 -8.28 -21.86 11.84
N LYS A 44 -8.09 -20.81 12.61
CA LYS A 44 -9.11 -19.84 13.03
C LYS A 44 -8.49 -18.44 12.97
N HIS A 45 -9.06 -17.60 12.17
CA HIS A 45 -8.60 -16.23 11.96
C HIS A 45 -9.74 -15.34 11.47
N TYR A 46 -9.54 -14.04 11.40
CA TYR A 46 -10.48 -13.13 10.76
C TYR A 46 -10.53 -13.38 9.26
N ALA A 47 -11.70 -13.19 8.66
CA ALA A 47 -11.84 -13.19 7.21
C ALA A 47 -11.06 -12.02 6.61
N ILE A 48 -10.38 -12.26 5.48
CA ILE A 48 -9.50 -11.32 4.81
C ILE A 48 -9.96 -11.14 3.36
N ILE A 49 -9.96 -9.90 2.87
CA ILE A 49 -10.15 -9.57 1.45
C ILE A 49 -8.96 -8.74 0.96
N GLY A 50 -8.44 -9.03 -0.21
CA GLY A 50 -7.33 -8.26 -0.77
C GLY A 50 -6.98 -8.64 -2.19
N MET A 51 -6.07 -7.88 -2.77
CA MET A 51 -5.46 -8.19 -4.06
C MET A 51 -4.22 -9.06 -3.84
N GLY A 52 -4.09 -10.09 -4.64
CA GLY A 52 -2.96 -11.01 -4.57
C GLY A 52 -2.99 -12.04 -5.68
N THR A 53 -2.18 -13.06 -5.54
CA THR A 53 -2.12 -14.21 -6.44
C THR A 53 -2.26 -15.48 -5.62
N VAL A 54 -3.03 -16.45 -6.10
CA VAL A 54 -3.11 -17.77 -5.44
C VAL A 54 -2.10 -18.70 -6.08
N SER A 55 -1.12 -19.16 -5.29
CA SER A 55 -0.15 -20.14 -5.72
C SER A 55 -0.18 -21.35 -4.79
N ARG A 56 -0.34 -22.56 -5.35
CA ARG A 56 -0.42 -23.83 -4.60
C ARG A 56 -1.45 -23.79 -3.46
N GLY A 57 -2.59 -23.12 -3.69
CA GLY A 57 -3.64 -22.94 -2.70
C GLY A 57 -3.33 -21.90 -1.61
N TYR A 58 -2.22 -21.18 -1.67
CA TYR A 58 -1.88 -20.13 -0.70
C TYR A 58 -2.13 -18.73 -1.26
N PRO A 59 -2.82 -17.83 -0.51
CA PRO A 59 -3.06 -16.46 -0.93
C PRO A 59 -1.82 -15.60 -0.68
N LEU A 60 -1.15 -15.17 -1.75
CA LEU A 60 -0.02 -14.26 -1.72
C LEU A 60 -0.52 -12.83 -1.89
N TYR A 61 -0.86 -12.18 -0.78
CA TYR A 61 -1.42 -10.83 -0.79
C TYR A 61 -0.36 -9.76 -1.06
N TYR A 62 -0.68 -8.81 -1.92
CA TYR A 62 0.05 -7.56 -2.10
C TYR A 62 -0.46 -6.48 -1.15
N ASP A 63 -1.79 -6.42 -0.99
CA ASP A 63 -2.51 -5.64 0.01
C ASP A 63 -3.83 -6.33 0.36
N ALA A 64 -4.26 -6.15 1.59
CA ALA A 64 -5.50 -6.74 2.07
C ALA A 64 -6.04 -6.01 3.30
N ALA A 65 -7.29 -6.28 3.62
CA ALA A 65 -7.91 -5.87 4.89
C ALA A 65 -8.71 -7.04 5.49
N ASN A 66 -8.83 -7.04 6.80
CA ASN A 66 -9.65 -8.03 7.48
C ASN A 66 -11.03 -7.47 7.86
N GLU A 67 -11.96 -8.36 8.19
CA GLU A 67 -13.32 -8.03 8.58
C GLU A 67 -13.45 -7.09 9.79
N ARG A 68 -12.35 -6.83 10.52
CA ARG A 68 -12.30 -5.95 11.69
C ARG A 68 -11.86 -4.53 11.34
N GLY A 69 -11.48 -4.29 10.07
CA GLY A 69 -11.08 -2.97 9.59
C GLY A 69 -9.60 -2.66 9.75
N LEU A 70 -8.74 -3.68 9.87
CA LEU A 70 -7.29 -3.53 9.77
C LEU A 70 -6.87 -3.79 8.32
N TYR A 71 -6.07 -2.89 7.75
CA TYR A 71 -5.48 -2.96 6.42
C TYR A 71 -3.97 -3.12 6.49
N MET A 72 -3.41 -3.87 5.55
CA MET A 72 -1.97 -4.01 5.40
C MET A 72 -1.60 -4.13 3.92
N ALA A 73 -0.52 -3.43 3.51
CA ALA A 73 0.06 -3.51 2.17
C ALA A 73 1.57 -3.73 2.26
N GLY A 74 2.11 -4.61 1.41
CA GLY A 74 3.54 -4.78 1.21
C GLY A 74 4.02 -3.93 0.04
N LEU A 75 5.09 -3.15 0.23
CA LEU A 75 5.71 -2.31 -0.77
C LEU A 75 7.17 -2.71 -0.96
N ASN A 76 7.70 -2.60 -2.19
CA ASN A 76 9.09 -2.93 -2.47
C ASN A 76 10.06 -2.07 -1.65
N TYR A 77 11.03 -2.74 -1.00
CA TYR A 77 12.05 -2.13 -0.15
C TYR A 77 13.43 -2.71 -0.44
N VAL A 78 13.73 -2.77 -1.73
CA VAL A 78 14.89 -3.47 -2.30
C VAL A 78 16.20 -2.87 -1.80
N GLY A 79 17.10 -3.74 -1.33
CA GLY A 79 18.41 -3.38 -0.78
C GLY A 79 18.40 -3.01 0.70
N ASN A 80 17.28 -2.55 1.25
CA ASN A 80 17.15 -2.16 2.66
C ASN A 80 16.54 -3.27 3.52
N ALA A 81 15.54 -3.99 3.02
CA ALA A 81 14.94 -5.09 3.78
C ALA A 81 15.97 -6.17 4.10
N LYS A 82 16.08 -6.53 5.37
CA LYS A 82 16.91 -7.63 5.87
C LYS A 82 16.03 -8.61 6.65
N TYR A 83 16.27 -9.88 6.41
CA TYR A 83 15.58 -10.97 7.10
C TYR A 83 16.60 -11.81 7.85
N LEU A 84 16.21 -12.31 8.99
CA LEU A 84 17.13 -12.90 9.96
C LEU A 84 16.94 -14.43 10.02
N PRO A 85 17.94 -15.19 10.44
CA PRO A 85 17.75 -16.60 10.75
C PRO A 85 16.62 -16.81 11.78
N PRO A 86 15.96 -17.97 11.79
CA PRO A 86 14.96 -18.27 12.81
C PRO A 86 15.50 -18.10 14.22
N ARG A 87 14.70 -17.47 15.09
CA ARG A 87 15.04 -17.18 16.49
C ARG A 87 14.13 -17.98 17.43
N GLU A 88 14.71 -18.56 18.46
CA GLU A 88 13.95 -19.18 19.54
C GLU A 88 13.13 -18.13 20.30
N ASN A 89 11.96 -18.53 20.79
CA ASN A 89 11.00 -17.69 21.52
C ASN A 89 10.44 -16.49 20.72
N MET A 90 10.57 -16.50 19.39
CA MET A 90 9.91 -15.56 18.49
C MET A 90 9.04 -16.30 17.46
N THR A 91 8.02 -15.64 16.98
CA THR A 91 7.21 -16.14 15.86
C THR A 91 7.98 -15.93 14.55
N ASN A 92 8.45 -17.01 13.94
CA ASN A 92 9.28 -16.96 12.74
C ASN A 92 8.42 -17.04 11.48
N LEU A 93 8.29 -15.95 10.76
CA LEU A 93 7.47 -15.85 9.54
C LEU A 93 8.33 -15.57 8.32
N ALA A 94 7.93 -16.14 7.17
CA ALA A 94 8.39 -15.66 5.88
C ALA A 94 7.68 -14.35 5.50
N PRO A 95 8.29 -13.46 4.68
CA PRO A 95 7.67 -12.19 4.32
C PRO A 95 6.29 -12.29 3.69
N PHE A 96 6.04 -13.34 2.90
CA PHE A 96 4.73 -13.58 2.28
C PHE A 96 3.65 -14.01 3.27
N GLU A 97 4.03 -14.50 4.46
CA GLU A 97 3.10 -14.91 5.52
C GLU A 97 2.65 -13.73 6.39
N LEU A 98 3.37 -12.60 6.35
CA LEU A 98 3.16 -11.51 7.31
C LEU A 98 1.77 -10.88 7.16
N ILE A 99 1.32 -10.58 5.94
CA ILE A 99 0.00 -9.98 5.71
C ILE A 99 -1.12 -10.90 6.22
N PRO A 100 -1.25 -12.16 5.76
CA PRO A 100 -2.33 -13.04 6.23
C PRO A 100 -2.22 -13.37 7.72
N TYR A 101 -1.02 -13.44 8.29
CA TYR A 101 -0.83 -13.69 9.72
C TYR A 101 -1.32 -12.51 10.58
N VAL A 102 -0.84 -11.30 10.30
CA VAL A 102 -1.22 -10.09 11.07
C VAL A 102 -2.72 -9.81 10.92
N LEU A 103 -3.23 -9.84 9.70
CA LEU A 103 -4.65 -9.60 9.46
C LEU A 103 -5.55 -10.70 10.02
N GLY A 104 -5.06 -11.93 10.07
CA GLY A 104 -5.78 -13.06 10.65
C GLY A 104 -5.93 -12.95 12.18
N LYS A 105 -5.02 -12.27 12.86
CA LYS A 105 -4.95 -12.24 14.33
C LYS A 105 -5.32 -10.89 14.95
N CYS A 106 -5.02 -9.78 14.29
CA CYS A 106 -5.09 -8.44 14.86
C CYS A 106 -6.32 -7.67 14.34
N LYS A 107 -6.92 -6.84 15.19
CA LYS A 107 -8.08 -5.98 14.87
C LYS A 107 -7.67 -4.54 14.60
N THR A 108 -6.60 -4.09 15.25
CA THR A 108 -6.16 -2.70 15.25
C THR A 108 -4.66 -2.60 15.01
N THR A 109 -4.20 -1.41 14.63
CA THR A 109 -2.76 -1.12 14.52
C THR A 109 -2.02 -1.33 15.82
N ASP A 110 -2.64 -1.06 16.98
CA ASP A 110 -2.03 -1.29 18.30
C ASP A 110 -1.87 -2.79 18.62
N GLU A 111 -2.82 -3.63 18.20
CA GLU A 111 -2.69 -5.09 18.28
C GLU A 111 -1.60 -5.60 17.32
N ALA A 112 -1.57 -5.07 16.11
CA ALA A 112 -0.54 -5.40 15.12
C ALA A 112 0.86 -5.01 15.59
N GLU A 113 1.05 -3.82 16.18
CA GLU A 113 2.32 -3.37 16.72
C GLU A 113 2.83 -4.30 17.83
N ARG A 114 1.96 -4.71 18.75
CA ARG A 114 2.32 -5.67 19.81
C ARG A 114 2.68 -7.06 19.26
N GLU A 115 1.95 -7.53 18.26
CA GLU A 115 2.22 -8.83 17.64
C GLU A 115 3.53 -8.78 16.83
N LEU A 116 3.78 -7.71 16.07
CA LEU A 116 5.01 -7.48 15.32
C LEU A 116 6.25 -7.48 16.21
N GLY A 117 6.15 -7.00 17.44
CA GLY A 117 7.24 -7.06 18.43
C GLY A 117 7.65 -8.47 18.84
N ARG A 118 6.87 -9.51 18.47
CA ARG A 118 7.15 -10.92 18.72
C ARG A 118 7.54 -11.69 17.46
N ILE A 119 7.49 -11.03 16.31
CA ILE A 119 7.76 -11.65 15.00
C ILE A 119 9.24 -11.46 14.64
N ASN A 120 9.83 -12.53 14.12
CA ASN A 120 11.09 -12.53 13.42
C ASN A 120 10.84 -12.87 11.95
N LEU A 121 11.21 -11.98 11.03
CA LEU A 121 11.10 -12.24 9.60
C LEU A 121 12.31 -13.02 9.11
N THR A 122 12.04 -14.14 8.42
CA THR A 122 13.05 -15.08 7.92
C THR A 122 13.17 -14.98 6.39
N ASP A 123 14.32 -15.35 5.86
CA ASP A 123 14.63 -15.36 4.43
C ASP A 123 14.09 -16.60 3.68
N ILE A 124 12.95 -17.13 4.13
CA ILE A 124 12.33 -18.32 3.55
C ILE A 124 11.52 -17.92 2.30
N PRO A 125 11.88 -18.42 1.10
CA PRO A 125 11.13 -18.15 -0.12
C PRO A 125 9.81 -18.92 -0.15
N PHE A 126 8.85 -18.41 -0.91
CA PHE A 126 7.61 -19.16 -1.16
C PHE A 126 7.88 -20.45 -1.96
N SER A 127 8.66 -20.35 -3.01
CA SER A 127 9.10 -21.49 -3.83
C SER A 127 10.46 -21.18 -4.49
N ARG A 128 10.98 -22.12 -5.28
CA ARG A 128 12.21 -21.90 -6.06
C ARG A 128 12.04 -20.77 -7.11
N ASP A 129 10.85 -20.67 -7.68
CA ASP A 129 10.54 -19.71 -8.74
C ASP A 129 10.11 -18.34 -8.17
N LEU A 130 9.52 -18.33 -6.98
CA LEU A 130 9.13 -17.15 -6.23
C LEU A 130 10.05 -16.99 -5.02
N GLY A 131 11.11 -16.22 -5.22
CA GLY A 131 12.12 -15.92 -4.20
C GLY A 131 11.58 -15.07 -3.05
N VAL A 132 12.48 -14.62 -2.20
CA VAL A 132 12.13 -13.77 -1.06
C VAL A 132 11.95 -12.33 -1.53
N ALA A 133 10.74 -11.81 -1.42
CA ALA A 133 10.46 -10.40 -1.73
C ALA A 133 11.01 -9.49 -0.63
N GLN A 134 11.76 -8.46 -1.03
CA GLN A 134 12.27 -7.44 -0.12
C GLN A 134 11.20 -6.36 0.07
N LEU A 135 10.53 -6.40 1.21
CA LEU A 135 9.35 -5.58 1.49
C LEU A 135 9.50 -4.76 2.77
N HIS A 136 8.78 -3.67 2.83
CA HIS A 136 8.30 -3.01 4.03
C HIS A 136 6.78 -2.89 3.97
N TRP A 137 6.14 -2.55 5.09
CA TRP A 137 4.69 -2.62 5.13
C TRP A 137 4.07 -1.34 5.67
N PHE A 138 2.92 -1.02 5.08
CA PHE A 138 1.99 0.01 5.52
C PHE A 138 0.83 -0.69 6.20
N ILE A 139 0.57 -0.36 7.46
CA ILE A 139 -0.55 -0.92 8.24
C ILE A 139 -1.42 0.22 8.73
N ALA A 140 -2.73 0.11 8.54
CA ALA A 140 -3.68 1.15 8.92
C ALA A 140 -4.99 0.55 9.44
N ASP A 141 -5.56 1.21 10.42
CA ASP A 141 -6.96 1.09 10.79
C ASP A 141 -7.68 2.45 10.64
N LYS A 142 -8.86 2.60 11.22
CA LYS A 142 -9.61 3.87 11.13
C LYS A 142 -8.88 5.03 11.80
N GLU A 143 -8.16 4.77 12.87
CA GLU A 143 -7.57 5.79 13.74
C GLU A 143 -6.09 6.07 13.41
N ARG A 144 -5.31 5.02 13.15
CA ARG A 144 -3.86 5.10 13.13
C ARG A 144 -3.26 4.45 11.88
N THR A 145 -2.04 4.89 11.54
CA THR A 145 -1.19 4.28 10.52
C THR A 145 0.22 4.08 11.07
N ILE A 146 0.79 2.92 10.78
CA ILE A 146 2.19 2.59 11.09
C ILE A 146 2.92 2.12 9.84
N THR A 147 4.23 2.34 9.83
CA THR A 147 5.17 1.82 8.83
C THR A 147 6.07 0.78 9.49
N VAL A 148 6.26 -0.35 8.84
CA VAL A 148 7.04 -1.50 9.35
C VAL A 148 8.19 -1.77 8.41
N GLU A 149 9.42 -1.62 8.89
CA GLU A 149 10.65 -1.77 8.09
C GLU A 149 11.60 -2.78 8.76
N PRO A 150 11.92 -3.91 8.09
CA PRO A 150 12.91 -4.86 8.59
C PRO A 150 14.33 -4.45 8.20
N ASP A 151 15.24 -4.50 9.17
CA ASP A 151 16.68 -4.31 8.98
C ASP A 151 17.50 -5.42 9.66
N GLU A 152 18.82 -5.23 9.78
CA GLU A 152 19.74 -6.17 10.43
C GLU A 152 19.48 -6.34 11.93
N ASN A 153 18.72 -5.46 12.57
CA ASN A 153 18.38 -5.53 13.99
C ASN A 153 17.02 -6.20 14.23
N GLY A 154 16.20 -6.31 13.18
CA GLY A 154 14.86 -6.89 13.21
C GLY A 154 13.80 -5.98 12.61
N ILE A 155 12.60 -5.99 13.18
CA ILE A 155 11.48 -5.19 12.72
C ILE A 155 11.48 -3.83 13.44
N ASN A 156 11.54 -2.74 12.66
CA ASN A 156 11.33 -1.39 13.13
C ASN A 156 9.91 -0.95 12.83
N ILE A 157 9.25 -0.33 13.80
CA ILE A 157 7.87 0.15 13.68
C ILE A 157 7.87 1.65 13.91
N TYR A 158 7.35 2.40 12.93
CA TYR A 158 7.26 3.85 12.98
C TYR A 158 5.79 4.27 12.98
N ASN A 159 5.42 5.20 13.87
CA ASN A 159 4.16 5.91 13.72
C ASN A 159 4.17 6.72 12.43
N ASN A 160 3.13 6.62 11.62
CA ASN A 160 3.03 7.30 10.34
C ASN A 160 1.89 8.33 10.34
N PRO A 161 2.09 9.52 10.90
CA PRO A 161 1.05 10.52 11.01
C PRO A 161 0.64 11.14 9.66
N ILE A 162 1.48 10.97 8.63
CA ILE A 162 1.23 11.49 7.28
C ILE A 162 0.23 10.60 6.53
N GLY A 163 0.20 9.30 6.85
CA GLY A 163 -0.67 8.34 6.16
C GLY A 163 -0.23 8.04 4.71
N VAL A 164 1.05 8.21 4.39
CA VAL A 164 1.65 7.90 3.09
C VAL A 164 2.87 7.00 3.27
N LEU A 165 3.05 6.03 2.38
CA LEU A 165 4.28 5.25 2.25
C LEU A 165 4.57 5.01 0.77
N THR A 166 5.84 5.09 0.38
CA THR A 166 6.30 4.73 -0.97
C THR A 166 7.31 3.58 -0.90
N ASN A 167 8.55 3.76 -1.33
CA ASN A 167 9.60 2.74 -1.28
C ASN A 167 10.82 3.27 -0.50
N ASN A 168 12.05 2.95 -0.93
CA ASN A 168 13.28 3.52 -0.39
C ASN A 168 13.29 5.07 -0.44
N PRO A 169 13.99 5.76 0.48
CA PRO A 169 14.77 5.23 1.61
C PRO A 169 13.90 4.89 2.82
N HIS A 170 14.53 4.62 3.97
CA HIS A 170 13.88 4.47 5.28
C HIS A 170 12.88 5.58 5.56
N PHE A 171 11.74 5.22 6.14
CA PHE A 171 10.63 6.13 6.40
C PHE A 171 11.03 7.40 7.18
N PRO A 172 11.88 7.35 8.23
CA PRO A 172 12.34 8.57 8.90
C PRO A 172 13.05 9.57 7.97
N TYR A 173 13.78 9.10 6.96
CA TYR A 173 14.43 9.98 5.98
C TYR A 173 13.42 10.60 5.02
N GLN A 174 12.35 9.89 4.67
CA GLN A 174 11.27 10.46 3.87
C GLN A 174 10.55 11.57 4.64
N LEU A 175 10.28 11.38 5.94
CA LEU A 175 9.72 12.42 6.80
C LEU A 175 10.65 13.62 6.91
N PHE A 176 11.95 13.39 7.17
CA PHE A 176 12.94 14.47 7.25
C PHE A 176 13.01 15.28 5.96
N ASN A 177 12.93 14.63 4.81
CA ASN A 177 12.98 15.29 3.50
C ASN A 177 11.81 16.27 3.27
N LEU A 178 10.67 16.10 3.93
CA LEU A 178 9.54 17.05 3.83
C LEU A 178 9.93 18.46 4.28
N ASN A 179 10.94 18.63 5.12
CA ASN A 179 11.45 19.96 5.52
C ASN A 179 11.90 20.80 4.31
N ASN A 180 12.36 20.19 3.23
CA ASN A 180 12.77 20.89 2.02
C ASN A 180 11.59 21.47 1.24
N PHE A 181 10.37 21.05 1.56
CA PHE A 181 9.14 21.42 0.86
C PHE A 181 8.18 22.27 1.68
N MET A 182 8.62 22.77 2.86
CA MET A 182 7.82 23.68 3.69
C MET A 182 7.31 24.94 2.98
N PRO A 183 8.00 25.51 1.97
CA PRO A 183 7.49 26.66 1.24
C PRO A 183 6.33 26.37 0.29
N LEU A 184 6.04 25.07 0.00
CA LEU A 184 4.94 24.72 -0.89
C LEU A 184 3.59 25.07 -0.27
N SER A 185 2.71 25.63 -1.09
CA SER A 185 1.40 26.15 -0.68
C SER A 185 0.36 25.92 -1.79
N ASP A 186 -0.91 25.89 -1.43
CA ASP A 186 -2.04 25.97 -2.35
C ASP A 186 -2.39 27.43 -2.73
N THR A 187 -1.69 28.41 -2.15
CA THR A 187 -1.94 29.84 -2.32
C THR A 187 -0.93 30.44 -3.29
N THR A 188 -1.39 31.36 -4.13
CA THR A 188 -0.52 32.14 -5.02
C THR A 188 0.52 32.92 -4.21
N PRO A 189 1.84 32.82 -4.51
CA PRO A 189 2.88 33.43 -3.72
C PRO A 189 2.94 34.95 -3.93
N GLU A 190 3.27 35.66 -2.87
CA GLU A 190 3.71 37.06 -2.95
C GLU A 190 5.20 37.14 -3.28
N ASN A 191 5.64 38.25 -3.89
CA ASN A 191 7.06 38.45 -4.18
C ASN A 191 7.85 38.74 -2.89
N THR A 192 8.61 37.75 -2.44
CA THR A 192 9.60 37.87 -1.35
C THR A 192 11.04 37.71 -1.84
N PHE A 193 11.25 37.55 -3.17
CA PHE A 193 12.55 37.22 -3.74
C PHE A 193 13.43 38.47 -3.97
N THR A 194 12.88 39.54 -4.55
CA THR A 194 13.61 40.79 -4.81
C THR A 194 12.63 41.95 -5.03
N ASP A 195 13.07 43.14 -4.63
CA ASP A 195 12.40 44.44 -4.90
C ASP A 195 13.01 45.19 -6.09
N ARG A 196 14.10 44.68 -6.69
CA ARG A 196 14.85 45.31 -7.79
C ARG A 196 14.07 45.34 -9.11
N ILE A 197 13.15 44.39 -9.30
CA ILE A 197 12.26 44.31 -10.46
C ILE A 197 10.86 43.89 -9.97
N PRO A 198 9.78 44.35 -10.64
CA PRO A 198 8.44 43.91 -10.33
C PRO A 198 8.27 42.44 -10.75
N LEU A 199 8.04 41.58 -9.78
CA LEU A 199 7.68 40.16 -10.02
C LEU A 199 6.21 39.97 -9.62
N PHE A 200 5.49 39.21 -10.41
CA PHE A 200 4.08 38.93 -10.20
C PHE A 200 3.75 37.48 -10.56
N ALA A 201 2.72 36.94 -9.94
CA ALA A 201 2.20 35.64 -10.30
C ALA A 201 1.54 35.72 -11.70
N TYR A 202 1.93 34.82 -12.60
CA TYR A 202 1.43 34.76 -13.98
C TYR A 202 0.34 33.69 -14.17
N SER A 203 0.11 32.84 -13.17
CA SER A 203 -0.97 31.84 -13.18
C SER A 203 -1.33 31.41 -11.77
N GLU A 204 -2.50 30.78 -11.61
CA GLU A 204 -2.85 30.06 -10.38
C GLU A 204 -1.99 28.79 -10.20
N GLY A 205 -1.90 28.28 -8.96
CA GLY A 205 -1.13 27.11 -8.63
C GLY A 205 0.37 27.31 -8.46
N MET A 206 0.87 28.54 -8.57
CA MET A 206 2.30 28.87 -8.43
C MET A 206 2.85 28.61 -7.02
N GLY A 207 2.01 28.52 -5.99
CA GLY A 207 2.43 28.12 -4.64
C GLY A 207 3.02 26.72 -4.56
N ALA A 208 2.73 25.87 -5.55
CA ALA A 208 3.27 24.52 -5.66
C ALA A 208 4.52 24.43 -6.56
N ILE A 209 5.13 25.56 -6.97
CA ILE A 209 6.38 25.54 -7.74
C ILE A 209 7.48 24.88 -6.91
N GLY A 210 8.09 23.82 -7.49
CA GLY A 210 9.07 22.98 -6.79
C GLY A 210 8.48 21.66 -6.27
N LEU A 211 7.17 21.44 -6.39
CA LEU A 211 6.60 20.10 -6.15
C LEU A 211 7.19 19.10 -7.15
N PRO A 212 7.85 18.02 -6.68
CA PRO A 212 8.58 17.12 -7.58
C PRO A 212 7.64 16.33 -8.48
N GLY A 213 7.92 16.30 -9.78
CA GLY A 213 7.09 15.65 -10.79
C GLY A 213 7.59 14.27 -11.25
N ASP A 214 8.81 13.88 -10.89
CA ASP A 214 9.38 12.59 -11.30
C ASP A 214 8.78 11.41 -10.52
N MET A 215 9.07 10.18 -10.99
CA MET A 215 8.49 8.94 -10.44
C MET A 215 9.35 8.28 -9.36
N SER A 216 10.43 8.92 -8.88
CA SER A 216 11.21 8.37 -7.77
C SER A 216 10.36 8.22 -6.50
N SER A 217 10.78 7.33 -5.62
CA SER A 217 10.06 7.07 -4.36
C SER A 217 9.88 8.33 -3.52
N ILE A 218 10.96 9.11 -3.35
CA ILE A 218 10.95 10.37 -2.56
C ILE A 218 10.00 11.38 -3.19
N SER A 219 10.05 11.56 -4.50
CA SER A 219 9.20 12.52 -5.22
C SER A 219 7.72 12.14 -5.14
N ARG A 220 7.39 10.85 -5.26
CA ARG A 220 6.01 10.36 -5.07
C ARG A 220 5.55 10.53 -3.61
N PHE A 221 6.43 10.32 -2.63
CA PHE A 221 6.11 10.55 -1.22
C PHE A 221 5.74 12.01 -0.95
N VAL A 222 6.58 12.96 -1.42
CA VAL A 222 6.33 14.40 -1.29
C VAL A 222 5.03 14.79 -1.99
N ARG A 223 4.83 14.34 -3.24
CA ARG A 223 3.65 14.68 -4.04
C ARG A 223 2.36 14.12 -3.43
N ALA A 224 2.37 12.86 -3.00
CA ALA A 224 1.23 12.25 -2.32
C ALA A 224 0.92 12.94 -0.99
N THR A 225 1.95 13.29 -0.21
CA THR A 225 1.81 14.04 1.04
C THR A 225 1.21 15.42 0.80
N TYR A 226 1.71 16.15 -0.21
CA TYR A 226 1.20 17.48 -0.57
C TYR A 226 -0.28 17.41 -0.93
N HIS A 227 -0.67 16.55 -1.86
CA HIS A 227 -2.07 16.44 -2.29
C HIS A 227 -2.99 15.95 -1.17
N LEU A 228 -2.56 14.99 -0.34
CA LEU A 228 -3.33 14.53 0.81
C LEU A 228 -3.55 15.64 1.83
N SER A 229 -2.50 16.41 2.14
CA SER A 229 -2.55 17.49 3.14
C SER A 229 -3.39 18.69 2.70
N HIS A 230 -3.49 18.95 1.38
CA HIS A 230 -4.27 20.04 0.80
C HIS A 230 -5.63 19.57 0.26
N SER A 231 -5.98 18.29 0.41
CA SER A 231 -7.31 17.81 0.00
C SER A 231 -8.41 18.50 0.79
N ARG A 232 -9.38 19.07 0.09
CA ARG A 232 -10.58 19.71 0.67
C ARG A 232 -11.79 18.77 0.61
N ASP A 233 -11.66 17.64 -0.09
CA ASP A 233 -12.72 16.66 -0.20
C ASP A 233 -12.90 15.88 1.10
N LEU A 234 -14.15 15.58 1.42
CA LEU A 234 -14.43 14.54 2.41
C LEU A 234 -13.92 13.19 1.89
N PRO A 235 -13.41 12.33 2.77
CA PRO A 235 -12.93 11.01 2.37
C PRO A 235 -14.00 10.22 1.61
N SER A 236 -13.74 9.97 0.33
CA SER A 236 -14.60 9.21 -0.58
C SER A 236 -13.75 8.32 -1.49
N VAL A 237 -14.38 7.32 -2.13
CA VAL A 237 -13.71 6.49 -3.13
C VAL A 237 -13.10 7.35 -4.23
N SER A 238 -13.87 8.34 -4.73
CA SER A 238 -13.40 9.26 -5.77
C SER A 238 -12.21 10.10 -5.30
N SER A 239 -12.27 10.72 -4.11
CA SER A 239 -11.17 11.55 -3.62
C SER A 239 -9.87 10.76 -3.44
N LEU A 240 -9.93 9.53 -2.88
CA LEU A 240 -8.73 8.72 -2.73
C LEU A 240 -8.20 8.21 -4.09
N MET A 241 -9.08 7.90 -5.05
CA MET A 241 -8.65 7.57 -6.42
C MET A 241 -7.90 8.74 -7.07
N HIS A 242 -8.36 9.97 -6.91
CA HIS A 242 -7.65 11.16 -7.42
C HIS A 242 -6.29 11.35 -6.74
N LEU A 243 -6.21 11.16 -5.42
CA LEU A 243 -4.94 11.23 -4.68
C LEU A 243 -3.94 10.19 -5.20
N LEU A 244 -4.35 8.94 -5.37
CA LEU A 244 -3.52 7.86 -5.90
C LEU A 244 -3.14 8.11 -7.37
N SER A 245 -4.05 8.66 -8.18
CA SER A 245 -3.77 9.01 -9.59
C SER A 245 -2.68 10.06 -9.74
N SER A 246 -2.48 10.94 -8.74
CA SER A 246 -1.40 11.93 -8.77
C SER A 246 0.00 11.31 -8.78
N VAL A 247 0.12 10.03 -8.44
CA VAL A 247 1.38 9.28 -8.34
C VAL A 247 1.35 7.96 -9.13
N GLU A 248 0.37 7.77 -10.01
CA GLU A 248 0.34 6.65 -10.95
C GLU A 248 1.48 6.75 -11.96
N MET A 249 1.99 5.60 -12.37
CA MET A 249 3.05 5.46 -13.38
C MET A 249 2.46 5.05 -14.72
N PRO A 250 2.42 5.95 -15.71
CA PRO A 250 2.14 5.58 -17.09
C PRO A 250 3.22 4.66 -17.64
N ASN A 251 2.85 3.70 -18.48
CA ASN A 251 3.82 2.83 -19.16
C ASN A 251 4.82 3.66 -19.98
N GLY A 252 6.11 3.38 -19.81
CA GLY A 252 7.20 4.12 -20.46
C GLY A 252 7.86 5.19 -19.61
N SER A 253 7.29 5.57 -18.45
CA SER A 253 7.86 6.62 -17.59
C SER A 253 9.04 6.13 -16.76
N VAL A 254 9.09 4.83 -16.41
CA VAL A 254 10.13 4.26 -15.55
C VAL A 254 10.67 2.98 -16.16
N LYS A 255 11.94 3.00 -16.54
CA LYS A 255 12.64 1.83 -17.08
C LYS A 255 13.40 1.10 -15.99
N VAL A 256 13.17 -0.22 -15.87
CA VAL A 256 13.89 -1.12 -14.97
C VAL A 256 14.52 -2.23 -15.82
N LYS A 257 15.83 -2.21 -16.00
CA LYS A 257 16.56 -3.07 -16.94
C LYS A 257 16.00 -2.89 -18.37
N ASP A 258 15.41 -3.93 -18.94
CA ASP A 258 14.83 -3.94 -20.28
C ASP A 258 13.31 -3.77 -20.30
N PHE A 259 12.69 -3.59 -19.13
CA PHE A 259 11.25 -3.49 -18.96
C PHE A 259 10.84 -2.08 -18.50
N TYR A 260 9.55 -1.78 -18.56
CA TYR A 260 8.96 -0.55 -18.05
C TYR A 260 7.99 -0.87 -16.93
N GLU A 261 8.14 -0.21 -15.79
CA GLU A 261 7.12 -0.26 -14.73
C GLU A 261 5.92 0.62 -15.10
N ARG A 262 4.75 0.15 -14.72
CA ARG A 262 3.48 0.89 -14.78
C ARG A 262 2.66 0.59 -13.53
N THR A 263 1.69 1.42 -13.23
CA THR A 263 0.71 1.11 -12.18
C THR A 263 -0.22 0.02 -12.69
N GLU A 264 0.03 -1.25 -12.34
CA GLU A 264 -0.74 -2.39 -12.80
C GLU A 264 -2.19 -2.31 -12.31
N TYR A 265 -2.36 -1.89 -11.05
CA TYR A 265 -3.66 -1.52 -10.50
C TYR A 265 -3.55 -0.46 -9.41
N THR A 266 -4.65 0.27 -9.24
CA THR A 266 -4.93 1.09 -8.06
C THR A 266 -6.02 0.39 -7.26
N SER A 267 -5.79 0.16 -5.96
CA SER A 267 -6.78 -0.40 -5.05
C SER A 267 -7.09 0.53 -3.89
N LEU A 268 -8.28 0.36 -3.31
CA LEU A 268 -8.62 0.96 -2.03
C LEU A 268 -9.68 0.15 -1.29
N VAL A 269 -9.65 0.26 0.04
CA VAL A 269 -10.63 -0.37 0.92
C VAL A 269 -11.32 0.69 1.75
N ASN A 270 -12.64 0.61 1.82
CA ASN A 270 -13.41 1.32 2.83
C ASN A 270 -13.47 0.46 4.10
N LEU A 271 -12.72 0.84 5.13
CA LEU A 271 -12.60 0.10 6.39
C LEU A 271 -13.89 0.09 7.22
N SER A 272 -14.87 0.90 6.88
CA SER A 272 -16.18 0.92 7.56
C SER A 272 -17.16 -0.07 6.96
N THR A 273 -17.14 -0.23 5.63
CA THR A 273 -18.06 -1.10 4.89
C THR A 273 -17.41 -2.41 4.44
N MET A 274 -16.08 -2.53 4.63
CA MET A 274 -15.28 -3.64 4.13
C MET A 274 -15.55 -3.93 2.65
N THR A 275 -15.54 -2.87 1.86
CA THR A 275 -15.64 -2.93 0.40
C THR A 275 -14.28 -2.66 -0.20
N TYR A 276 -13.78 -3.60 -0.96
CA TYR A 276 -12.53 -3.51 -1.72
C TYR A 276 -12.85 -3.00 -3.12
N TYR A 277 -12.26 -1.87 -3.51
CA TYR A 277 -12.38 -1.24 -4.83
C TYR A 277 -11.06 -1.35 -5.56
N TYR A 278 -11.10 -1.48 -6.87
CA TYR A 278 -9.90 -1.48 -7.70
C TYR A 278 -10.15 -0.93 -9.10
N ARG A 279 -9.08 -0.43 -9.71
CA ARG A 279 -9.01 -0.04 -11.12
C ARG A 279 -7.74 -0.63 -11.70
N ALA A 280 -7.86 -1.56 -12.65
CA ALA A 280 -6.72 -2.08 -13.42
C ALA A 280 -6.21 -1.03 -14.43
N TYR A 281 -4.99 -1.15 -14.88
CA TYR A 281 -4.36 -0.20 -15.82
C TYR A 281 -5.20 0.01 -17.09
N GLU A 282 -5.72 -1.07 -17.66
CA GLU A 282 -6.51 -1.04 -18.89
C GLU A 282 -8.01 -0.65 -18.65
N SER A 283 -8.38 -0.34 -17.40
CA SER A 283 -9.78 -0.05 -17.04
C SER A 283 -10.04 1.45 -16.98
N THR A 284 -11.17 1.88 -17.55
CA THR A 284 -11.66 3.27 -17.43
C THR A 284 -12.54 3.49 -16.20
N GLY A 285 -12.99 2.41 -15.55
CA GLY A 285 -13.85 2.46 -14.38
C GLY A 285 -13.30 1.67 -13.20
N THR A 286 -13.94 1.84 -12.04
CA THR A 286 -13.61 1.16 -10.78
C THR A 286 -14.59 0.01 -10.53
N ALA A 287 -14.06 -1.19 -10.25
CA ALA A 287 -14.82 -2.34 -9.80
C ALA A 287 -14.74 -2.47 -8.27
N ALA A 288 -15.65 -3.27 -7.68
CA ALA A 288 -15.69 -3.47 -6.24
C ALA A 288 -16.16 -4.86 -5.84
N VAL A 289 -15.62 -5.37 -4.73
CA VAL A 289 -16.08 -6.59 -4.04
C VAL A 289 -16.37 -6.25 -2.59
N LYS A 290 -17.51 -6.69 -2.07
CA LYS A 290 -17.89 -6.48 -0.66
C LYS A 290 -17.59 -7.73 0.15
N LEU A 291 -16.71 -7.64 1.14
CA LEU A 291 -16.35 -8.77 1.98
C LEU A 291 -17.58 -9.45 2.62
N PHE A 292 -18.49 -8.65 3.17
CA PHE A 292 -19.67 -9.18 3.88
C PHE A 292 -20.77 -9.73 2.96
N SER A 293 -20.58 -9.71 1.64
CA SER A 293 -21.45 -10.40 0.69
C SER A 293 -20.97 -11.82 0.37
N GLU A 294 -19.78 -12.20 0.85
CA GLU A 294 -19.17 -13.50 0.63
C GLU A 294 -19.47 -14.48 1.78
N ASP A 295 -19.31 -15.77 1.53
CA ASP A 295 -19.38 -16.79 2.57
C ASP A 295 -18.09 -16.80 3.41
N LEU A 296 -18.12 -16.03 4.52
CA LEU A 296 -16.96 -15.85 5.39
C LEU A 296 -16.62 -17.09 6.25
N ASP A 297 -17.46 -18.11 6.25
CA ASP A 297 -17.25 -19.35 6.99
C ASP A 297 -16.92 -20.54 6.07
N ALA A 298 -16.79 -20.30 4.75
CA ALA A 298 -16.33 -21.28 3.79
C ALA A 298 -14.93 -21.85 4.17
N SER A 299 -14.63 -23.05 3.68
CA SER A 299 -13.34 -23.71 3.89
C SER A 299 -12.37 -23.59 2.70
N ILE A 300 -12.78 -22.87 1.64
CA ILE A 300 -12.00 -22.65 0.43
C ILE A 300 -11.86 -21.15 0.16
N LEU A 301 -10.80 -20.76 -0.55
CA LEU A 301 -10.64 -19.39 -1.02
C LEU A 301 -11.73 -19.02 -2.00
N ILE A 302 -12.27 -17.80 -1.88
CA ILE A 302 -13.17 -17.21 -2.87
C ILE A 302 -12.35 -16.26 -3.74
N ARG A 303 -12.47 -16.39 -5.05
CA ARG A 303 -11.57 -15.70 -6.00
C ARG A 303 -12.39 -14.96 -7.03
N HIS A 304 -12.07 -13.67 -7.25
CA HIS A 304 -12.70 -12.84 -8.26
C HIS A 304 -11.60 -12.34 -9.23
N PRO A 305 -11.61 -12.79 -10.49
CA PRO A 305 -10.69 -12.28 -11.50
C PRO A 305 -10.82 -10.77 -11.65
N ILE A 306 -9.73 -10.09 -11.94
CA ILE A 306 -9.76 -8.66 -12.29
C ILE A 306 -10.59 -8.49 -13.57
N ILE A 307 -11.49 -7.52 -13.54
CA ILE A 307 -12.28 -7.10 -14.70
C ILE A 307 -11.86 -5.71 -15.15
N SER A 308 -11.78 -5.49 -16.46
CA SER A 308 -11.62 -4.18 -17.05
C SER A 308 -12.98 -3.62 -17.45
N ILE A 309 -13.26 -2.41 -17.00
CA ILE A 309 -14.52 -1.71 -17.31
C ILE A 309 -14.27 -0.82 -18.52
N ALA A 310 -15.01 -1.08 -19.61
CA ALA A 310 -14.98 -0.25 -20.81
C ALA A 310 -15.72 1.08 -20.61
N PRO A 311 -15.43 2.10 -21.44
CA PRO A 311 -16.17 3.37 -21.41
C PRO A 311 -17.67 3.17 -21.60
N CYS A 312 -18.47 3.94 -20.84
CA CYS A 312 -19.91 4.01 -21.05
C CYS A 312 -20.21 5.15 -22.05
N TYR A 313 -20.89 4.83 -23.14
CA TYR A 313 -21.31 5.83 -24.13
C TYR A 313 -22.70 6.33 -23.80
N GLN A 314 -22.88 7.66 -23.77
CA GLN A 314 -24.20 8.30 -23.73
C GLN A 314 -24.61 8.61 -25.18
N ASN A 315 -25.68 8.00 -25.66
CA ASN A 315 -26.27 8.28 -26.98
C ASN A 315 -27.35 9.33 -26.89
#